data_c0b86ff9bb159ddace5514a3e1320220
#
_entry.id   c0b86ff9bb159ddace5514a3e1320220
#
_cell.length_a   1.000
_cell.length_b   1.000
_cell.length_c   1.000
_cell.angle_alpha   90.00
_cell.angle_beta   90.00
_cell.angle_gamma   90.00
#
_symmetry.space_group_name_H-M   'P 1'
#
loop_
_entity.id
_entity.type
_entity.pdbx_description
1 polymer ?
#
loop_
_entity_poly.entity_id
_entity_poly.type
_entity_poly.pdbx_seq_one_letter_code
_entity_poly.pdbx_strand_id
1 'polypeptide(L)'
;MSRFQGKNPSVVVLVMCLSLTACAGGPEPMLRANAKIQLGGREAAKLDVAACQQKAEAAGLKPGTSNRSGNVAAGAGLGLIAGAAVGATSGLVGGVPGVTIGAAVGATLGVIIGSVGGAYRPLDPDPPYGDAVVRCLFDKGYDVTGWQ
;
A
#
# COMPACT_ATOMS: atom_id res chain seq x y z
N MET A 1 33.43 -9.39 -1.25
CA MET A 1 32.88 -10.62 -0.62
C MET A 1 32.82 -10.38 0.88
N SER A 2 31.75 -9.79 1.37
CA SER A 2 31.60 -9.40 2.78
C SER A 2 30.98 -10.57 3.54
N ARG A 3 31.71 -11.10 4.51
CA ARG A 3 31.27 -12.16 5.41
C ARG A 3 30.13 -11.67 6.30
N PHE A 4 28.94 -12.05 5.98
CA PHE A 4 27.81 -12.02 6.90
C PHE A 4 27.90 -13.21 7.85
N GLN A 5 28.75 -13.11 8.87
CA GLN A 5 28.96 -14.15 9.86
C GLN A 5 28.54 -13.63 11.23
N GLY A 6 27.68 -14.36 11.90
CA GLY A 6 27.24 -14.11 13.27
C GLY A 6 25.84 -13.52 13.34
N LYS A 7 24.82 -14.35 13.15
CA LYS A 7 23.49 -13.85 13.11
C LYS A 7 22.60 -14.45 14.12
N ASN A 8 22.26 -13.61 15.10
CA ASN A 8 21.04 -13.80 15.85
C ASN A 8 19.87 -13.67 14.85
N PRO A 9 19.04 -14.69 14.67
CA PRO A 9 17.89 -14.63 13.75
C PRO A 9 16.98 -13.44 14.04
N SER A 10 16.94 -12.98 15.30
CA SER A 10 16.22 -11.79 15.73
C SER A 10 16.71 -10.51 15.06
N VAL A 11 18.02 -10.35 14.78
CA VAL A 11 18.55 -9.15 14.12
C VAL A 11 18.17 -9.13 12.64
N VAL A 12 18.18 -10.28 11.97
CA VAL A 12 17.77 -10.40 10.58
C VAL A 12 16.28 -10.07 10.41
N VAL A 13 15.44 -10.58 11.30
CA VAL A 13 14.00 -10.27 11.34
C VAL A 13 13.77 -8.80 11.62
N LEU A 14 14.51 -8.19 12.56
CA LEU A 14 14.38 -6.77 12.88
C LEU A 14 14.76 -5.87 11.69
N VAL A 15 15.86 -6.18 11.00
CA VAL A 15 16.31 -5.43 9.82
C VAL A 15 15.32 -5.60 8.66
N MET A 16 14.75 -6.79 8.50
CA MET A 16 13.74 -7.04 7.48
C MET A 16 12.41 -6.34 7.78
N CYS A 17 12.01 -6.22 9.05
CA CYS A 17 10.84 -5.45 9.45
C CYS A 17 11.04 -3.94 9.28
N LEU A 18 12.25 -3.42 9.54
CA LEU A 18 12.57 -1.99 9.38
C LEU A 18 12.59 -1.55 7.90
N SER A 19 12.92 -2.45 6.97
CA SER A 19 12.90 -2.14 5.53
C SER A 19 11.49 -2.12 4.93
N LEU A 20 10.48 -2.70 5.60
CA LEU A 20 9.09 -2.72 5.15
C LEU A 20 8.30 -1.44 5.48
N THR A 21 8.83 -0.58 6.37
CA THR A 21 8.15 0.67 6.75
C THR A 21 8.32 1.81 5.76
N ALA A 22 9.14 1.65 4.73
CA ALA A 22 9.48 2.71 3.77
C ALA A 22 8.39 3.05 2.73
N CYS A 23 7.27 2.32 2.70
CA CYS A 23 6.21 2.51 1.70
C CYS A 23 4.84 2.92 2.28
N ALA A 24 4.82 3.60 3.42
CA ALA A 24 3.57 4.13 4.01
C ALA A 24 3.17 5.46 3.34
N GLY A 25 2.92 5.45 2.03
CA GLY A 25 2.33 6.59 1.32
C GLY A 25 0.83 6.67 1.61
N GLY A 26 0.33 7.87 1.96
CA GLY A 26 -1.10 8.18 1.95
C GLY A 26 -1.64 8.35 0.52
N PRO A 27 -2.95 8.65 0.36
CA PRO A 27 -3.55 8.86 -0.95
C PRO A 27 -2.89 10.02 -1.68
N GLU A 28 -2.35 9.76 -2.87
CA GLU A 28 -1.71 10.75 -3.72
C GLU A 28 -2.57 10.98 -4.98
N PRO A 29 -2.87 12.25 -5.35
CA PRO A 29 -3.69 12.54 -6.53
C PRO A 29 -2.94 12.22 -7.82
N MET A 30 -3.59 11.50 -8.73
CA MET A 30 -3.07 11.22 -10.07
C MET A 30 -3.39 12.39 -10.99
N LEU A 31 -2.34 13.09 -11.46
CA LEU A 31 -2.46 14.23 -12.34
C LEU A 31 -2.42 13.80 -13.80
N ARG A 32 -3.36 14.31 -14.62
CA ARG A 32 -3.31 14.16 -16.07
C ARG A 32 -2.16 14.99 -16.64
N ALA A 33 -1.42 14.40 -17.57
CA ALA A 33 -0.40 15.13 -18.32
C ALA A 33 -1.05 16.27 -19.13
N ASN A 34 -0.85 17.51 -18.69
CA ASN A 34 -1.33 18.72 -19.34
C ASN A 34 -0.19 19.71 -19.58
N ALA A 35 -0.47 20.82 -20.25
CA ALA A 35 0.52 21.84 -20.56
C ALA A 35 1.24 22.36 -19.29
N LYS A 36 0.54 22.46 -18.17
CA LYS A 36 1.12 22.90 -16.89
C LYS A 36 2.24 21.98 -16.42
N ILE A 37 2.03 20.66 -16.49
CA ILE A 37 3.02 19.66 -16.10
C ILE A 37 4.19 19.63 -17.10
N GLN A 38 3.87 19.82 -18.40
CA GLN A 38 4.91 19.84 -19.45
C GLN A 38 5.84 21.04 -19.32
N LEU A 39 5.32 22.21 -18.97
CA LEU A 39 6.08 23.44 -18.81
C LEU A 39 6.77 23.56 -17.44
N GLY A 40 6.10 23.15 -16.37
CA GLY A 40 6.60 23.28 -15.00
C GLY A 40 7.40 22.08 -14.49
N GLY A 41 7.28 20.95 -15.17
CA GLY A 41 7.93 19.71 -14.75
C GLY A 41 7.19 18.97 -13.62
N ARG A 42 7.52 17.69 -13.46
CA ARG A 42 6.90 16.82 -12.45
C ARG A 42 7.22 17.22 -11.02
N GLU A 43 8.41 17.78 -10.78
CA GLU A 43 8.83 18.18 -9.44
C GLU A 43 8.03 19.39 -8.94
N ALA A 44 7.77 20.36 -9.82
CA ALA A 44 6.89 21.49 -9.49
C ALA A 44 5.46 21.01 -9.18
N ALA A 45 4.96 20.04 -9.94
CA ALA A 45 3.64 19.45 -9.70
C ALA A 45 3.57 18.75 -8.33
N LYS A 46 4.60 18.02 -7.91
CA LYS A 46 4.65 17.40 -6.58
C LYS A 46 4.63 18.42 -5.45
N LEU A 47 5.37 19.52 -5.60
CA LEU A 47 5.36 20.61 -4.61
C LEU A 47 3.98 21.26 -4.51
N ASP A 48 3.31 21.46 -5.64
CA ASP A 48 1.95 22.00 -5.67
C ASP A 48 0.93 21.05 -5.04
N VAL A 49 1.07 19.74 -5.28
CA VAL A 49 0.25 18.70 -4.61
C VAL A 49 0.46 18.76 -3.10
N ALA A 50 1.72 18.75 -2.64
CA ALA A 50 2.04 18.81 -1.21
C ALA A 50 1.47 20.08 -0.56
N ALA A 51 1.57 21.22 -1.22
CA ALA A 51 1.01 22.48 -0.73
C ALA A 51 -0.54 22.44 -0.62
N CYS A 52 -1.22 21.80 -1.57
CA CYS A 52 -2.67 21.63 -1.51
C CYS A 52 -3.10 20.65 -0.41
N GLN A 53 -2.36 19.57 -0.20
CA GLN A 53 -2.58 18.64 0.90
C GLN A 53 -2.39 19.31 2.26
N GLN A 54 -1.29 20.04 2.45
CA GLN A 54 -1.07 20.82 3.68
C GLN A 54 -2.17 21.84 3.96
N LYS A 55 -2.67 22.50 2.91
CA LYS A 55 -3.78 23.45 3.04
C LYS A 55 -5.07 22.77 3.49
N ALA A 56 -5.38 21.59 2.97
CA ALA A 56 -6.53 20.80 3.41
C ALA A 56 -6.37 20.33 4.87
N GLU A 57 -5.18 19.88 5.25
CA GLU A 57 -4.87 19.47 6.63
C GLU A 57 -4.94 20.65 7.61
N ALA A 58 -4.44 21.81 7.23
CA ALA A 58 -4.55 23.04 8.02
C ALA A 58 -6.01 23.48 8.22
N ALA A 59 -6.92 23.13 7.31
CA ALA A 59 -8.35 23.31 7.46
C ALA A 59 -9.01 22.24 8.35
N GLY A 60 -8.24 21.34 8.95
CA GLY A 60 -8.72 20.28 9.83
C GLY A 60 -9.24 19.03 9.09
N LEU A 61 -9.08 18.97 7.78
CA LEU A 61 -9.46 17.81 6.98
C LEU A 61 -8.34 16.75 7.08
N LYS A 62 -8.73 15.48 7.12
CA LYS A 62 -7.78 14.37 7.19
C LYS A 62 -7.84 13.55 5.91
N PRO A 63 -6.70 13.00 5.44
CA PRO A 63 -6.67 12.17 4.24
C PRO A 63 -7.43 10.84 4.38
N GLY A 64 -7.92 10.53 5.58
CA GLY A 64 -8.61 9.27 5.88
C GLY A 64 -7.64 8.17 6.33
N THR A 65 -8.20 7.01 6.60
CA THR A 65 -7.45 5.83 7.08
C THR A 65 -6.94 4.95 5.93
N SER A 66 -7.32 5.27 4.71
CA SER A 66 -6.89 4.55 3.51
C SER A 66 -5.40 4.80 3.25
N ASN A 67 -4.57 3.85 3.60
CA ASN A 67 -3.14 3.89 3.30
C ASN A 67 -2.68 2.57 2.68
N ARG A 68 -1.63 2.64 1.85
CA ARG A 68 -1.12 1.47 1.12
C ARG A 68 -0.67 0.35 2.05
N SER A 69 0.00 0.69 3.15
CA SER A 69 0.44 -0.30 4.14
C SER A 69 -0.72 -1.01 4.83
N GLY A 70 -1.79 -0.28 5.15
CA GLY A 70 -3.02 -0.86 5.70
C GLY A 70 -3.72 -1.80 4.71
N ASN A 71 -3.82 -1.40 3.44
CA ASN A 71 -4.40 -2.24 2.39
C ASN A 71 -3.58 -3.50 2.14
N VAL A 72 -2.25 -3.39 2.12
CA VAL A 72 -1.35 -4.55 2.00
C VAL A 72 -1.49 -5.47 3.21
N ALA A 73 -1.50 -4.94 4.43
CA ALA A 73 -1.67 -5.73 5.65
C ALA A 73 -3.03 -6.45 5.69
N ALA A 74 -4.11 -5.76 5.33
CA ALA A 74 -5.43 -6.35 5.23
C ALA A 74 -5.49 -7.44 4.16
N GLY A 75 -4.92 -7.19 2.98
CA GLY A 75 -4.81 -8.17 1.90
C GLY A 75 -4.01 -9.40 2.31
N ALA A 76 -2.86 -9.20 2.97
CA ALA A 76 -2.03 -10.29 3.49
C ALA A 76 -2.78 -11.13 4.54
N GLY A 77 -3.50 -10.48 5.47
CA GLY A 77 -4.29 -11.16 6.49
C GLY A 77 -5.41 -12.01 5.91
N LEU A 78 -6.19 -11.44 4.99
CA LEU A 78 -7.25 -12.19 4.28
C LEU A 78 -6.67 -13.32 3.44
N GLY A 79 -5.56 -13.07 2.75
CA GLY A 79 -4.85 -14.06 1.96
C GLY A 79 -4.34 -15.23 2.80
N LEU A 80 -3.79 -14.93 4.00
CA LEU A 80 -3.34 -15.95 4.94
C LEU A 80 -4.48 -16.89 5.36
N ILE A 81 -5.62 -16.32 5.77
CA ILE A 81 -6.77 -17.09 6.23
C ILE A 81 -7.36 -17.93 5.08
N ALA A 82 -7.60 -17.30 3.93
CA ALA A 82 -8.16 -17.97 2.76
C ALA A 82 -7.21 -19.04 2.22
N GLY A 83 -5.93 -18.72 2.11
CA GLY A 83 -4.90 -19.64 1.64
C GLY A 83 -4.72 -20.84 2.56
N ALA A 84 -4.72 -20.63 3.89
CA ALA A 84 -4.66 -21.72 4.87
C ALA A 84 -5.88 -22.64 4.77
N ALA A 85 -7.08 -22.08 4.63
CA ALA A 85 -8.33 -22.84 4.51
C ALA A 85 -8.33 -23.70 3.24
N VAL A 86 -8.01 -23.11 2.09
CA VAL A 86 -7.93 -23.84 0.80
C VAL A 86 -6.82 -24.90 0.84
N GLY A 87 -5.63 -24.54 1.39
CA GLY A 87 -4.52 -25.47 1.51
C GLY A 87 -4.83 -26.64 2.45
N ALA A 88 -5.52 -26.40 3.58
CA ALA A 88 -5.96 -27.44 4.48
C ALA A 88 -6.94 -28.42 3.83
N THR A 89 -7.95 -27.90 3.11
CA THR A 89 -8.96 -28.73 2.43
C THR A 89 -8.35 -29.59 1.32
N SER A 90 -7.41 -29.06 0.53
CA SER A 90 -6.70 -29.83 -0.48
C SER A 90 -5.74 -30.85 0.13
N GLY A 91 -5.23 -30.59 1.33
CA GLY A 91 -4.38 -31.51 2.09
C GLY A 91 -5.08 -32.70 2.74
N LEU A 92 -6.42 -32.72 2.78
CA LEU A 92 -7.20 -33.82 3.41
C LEU A 92 -6.88 -35.20 2.84
N VAL A 93 -6.51 -35.30 1.56
CA VAL A 93 -6.15 -36.55 0.91
C VAL A 93 -4.93 -37.21 1.55
N GLY A 94 -4.02 -36.42 2.15
CA GLY A 94 -2.83 -36.89 2.86
C GLY A 94 -3.02 -37.12 4.35
N GLY A 95 -4.27 -37.06 4.86
CA GLY A 95 -4.56 -37.17 6.29
C GLY A 95 -4.03 -35.98 7.11
N VAL A 96 -3.85 -36.19 8.43
CA VAL A 96 -3.41 -35.12 9.35
C VAL A 96 -2.11 -34.41 8.89
N PRO A 97 -1.04 -35.12 8.50
CA PRO A 97 0.17 -34.44 8.00
C PRO A 97 -0.07 -33.69 6.69
N GLY A 98 -0.96 -34.16 5.82
CA GLY A 98 -1.30 -33.47 4.59
C GLY A 98 -2.03 -32.13 4.84
N VAL A 99 -2.96 -32.12 5.80
CA VAL A 99 -3.68 -30.89 6.20
C VAL A 99 -2.71 -29.84 6.75
N THR A 100 -1.78 -30.20 7.60
CA THR A 100 -0.83 -29.25 8.21
C THR A 100 0.13 -28.66 7.17
N ILE A 101 0.67 -29.49 6.28
CA ILE A 101 1.54 -29.04 5.19
C ILE A 101 0.74 -28.18 4.19
N GLY A 102 -0.44 -28.64 3.80
CA GLY A 102 -1.32 -27.91 2.88
C GLY A 102 -1.71 -26.54 3.43
N ALA A 103 -2.09 -26.44 4.69
CA ALA A 103 -2.41 -25.17 5.33
C ALA A 103 -1.20 -24.22 5.37
N ALA A 104 -0.01 -24.72 5.71
CA ALA A 104 1.20 -23.91 5.75
C ALA A 104 1.59 -23.36 4.36
N VAL A 105 1.58 -24.19 3.34
CA VAL A 105 1.88 -23.78 1.96
C VAL A 105 0.80 -22.85 1.43
N GLY A 106 -0.47 -23.15 1.67
CA GLY A 106 -1.59 -22.30 1.26
C GLY A 106 -1.55 -20.93 1.94
N ALA A 107 -1.23 -20.86 3.24
CA ALA A 107 -1.08 -19.62 3.97
C ALA A 107 0.02 -18.72 3.39
N THR A 108 1.19 -19.28 3.11
CA THR A 108 2.33 -18.52 2.55
C THR A 108 2.02 -17.96 1.16
N LEU A 109 1.44 -18.77 0.28
CA LEU A 109 1.00 -18.31 -1.03
C LEU A 109 -0.11 -17.28 -0.93
N GLY A 110 -1.06 -17.48 -0.02
CA GLY A 110 -2.16 -16.56 0.23
C GLY A 110 -1.67 -15.20 0.73
N VAL A 111 -0.68 -15.14 1.61
CA VAL A 111 -0.06 -13.87 2.05
C VAL A 111 0.56 -13.14 0.87
N ILE A 112 1.30 -13.82 0.00
CA ILE A 112 1.94 -13.20 -1.17
C ILE A 112 0.88 -12.62 -2.11
N ILE A 113 -0.11 -13.41 -2.51
CA ILE A 113 -1.17 -12.98 -3.43
C ILE A 113 -2.01 -11.87 -2.80
N GLY A 114 -2.37 -12.02 -1.53
CA GLY A 114 -3.17 -11.03 -0.79
C GLY A 114 -2.44 -9.70 -0.60
N SER A 115 -1.14 -9.72 -0.31
CA SER A 115 -0.34 -8.49 -0.19
C SER A 115 -0.25 -7.74 -1.51
N VAL A 116 -0.04 -8.45 -2.62
CA VAL A 116 -0.03 -7.87 -3.97
C VAL A 116 -1.40 -7.28 -4.28
N GLY A 117 -2.48 -8.02 -4.07
CA GLY A 117 -3.85 -7.52 -4.28
C GLY A 117 -4.16 -6.29 -3.43
N GLY A 118 -3.70 -6.24 -2.18
CA GLY A 118 -3.82 -5.07 -1.30
C GLY A 118 -3.03 -3.86 -1.79
N ALA A 119 -1.84 -4.09 -2.38
CA ALA A 119 -0.99 -3.02 -2.91
C ALA A 119 -1.60 -2.30 -4.13
N TYR A 120 -2.43 -3.00 -4.92
CA TYR A 120 -3.09 -2.44 -6.10
C TYR A 120 -4.46 -1.82 -5.81
N ARG A 121 -4.93 -1.85 -4.55
CA ARG A 121 -6.18 -1.14 -4.22
C ARG A 121 -6.00 0.37 -4.36
N PRO A 122 -6.95 1.06 -5.02
CA PRO A 122 -6.97 2.52 -5.05
C PRO A 122 -7.03 3.06 -3.62
N LEU A 123 -6.34 4.15 -3.37
CA LEU A 123 -6.37 4.86 -2.09
C LEU A 123 -7.37 6.01 -2.23
N ASP A 124 -8.63 5.76 -1.87
CA ASP A 124 -9.62 6.83 -1.87
C ASP A 124 -9.50 7.63 -0.56
N PRO A 125 -9.20 8.93 -0.62
CA PRO A 125 -9.21 9.80 0.56
C PRO A 125 -10.64 10.02 1.06
N ASP A 126 -10.78 10.50 2.29
CA ASP A 126 -12.07 10.96 2.79
C ASP A 126 -12.65 12.03 1.85
N PRO A 127 -13.95 11.97 1.48
CA PRO A 127 -14.53 12.86 0.47
C PRO A 127 -14.25 14.35 0.70
N PRO A 128 -14.41 14.93 1.91
CA PRO A 128 -14.15 16.34 2.11
C PRO A 128 -12.68 16.74 1.91
N TYR A 129 -11.74 15.84 2.24
CA TYR A 129 -10.31 16.07 1.99
C TYR A 129 -10.01 15.98 0.48
N GLY A 130 -10.51 14.94 -0.16
CA GLY A 130 -10.31 14.74 -1.60
C GLY A 130 -10.82 15.93 -2.41
N ASP A 131 -12.02 16.40 -2.12
CA ASP A 131 -12.63 17.54 -2.80
C ASP A 131 -11.83 18.85 -2.58
N ALA A 132 -11.35 19.09 -1.37
CA ALA A 132 -10.55 20.27 -1.07
C ALA A 132 -9.21 20.27 -1.83
N VAL A 133 -8.52 19.12 -1.89
CA VAL A 133 -7.26 18.98 -2.63
C VAL A 133 -7.49 19.10 -4.13
N VAL A 134 -8.53 18.47 -4.68
CA VAL A 134 -8.88 18.55 -6.11
C VAL A 134 -9.20 19.99 -6.52
N ARG A 135 -10.01 20.72 -5.75
CA ARG A 135 -10.30 22.13 -6.01
C ARG A 135 -9.03 22.99 -6.00
N CYS A 136 -8.19 22.82 -4.98
CA CYS A 136 -6.92 23.56 -4.90
C CYS A 136 -6.01 23.29 -6.11
N LEU A 137 -5.92 22.03 -6.56
CA LEU A 137 -5.14 21.66 -7.74
C LEU A 137 -5.75 22.20 -9.03
N PHE A 138 -7.07 22.19 -9.14
CA PHE A 138 -7.79 22.74 -10.27
C PHE A 138 -7.54 24.25 -10.40
N ASP A 139 -7.59 25.00 -9.29
CA ASP A 139 -7.28 26.43 -9.24
C ASP A 139 -5.84 26.74 -9.71
N LYS A 140 -4.92 25.78 -9.51
CA LYS A 140 -3.53 25.85 -9.97
C LYS A 140 -3.35 25.38 -11.43
N GLY A 141 -4.41 24.92 -12.08
CA GLY A 141 -4.42 24.48 -13.48
C GLY A 141 -4.03 23.01 -13.68
N TYR A 142 -4.15 22.16 -12.64
CA TYR A 142 -3.98 20.72 -12.76
C TYR A 142 -5.33 20.02 -12.90
N ASP A 143 -5.33 18.93 -13.65
CA ASP A 143 -6.49 18.04 -13.82
C ASP A 143 -6.21 16.72 -13.09
N VAL A 144 -7.05 16.40 -12.10
CA VAL A 144 -6.93 15.18 -11.27
C VAL A 144 -7.83 14.10 -11.85
N THR A 145 -7.26 12.92 -12.13
CA THR A 145 -7.97 11.79 -12.73
C THR A 145 -8.31 10.68 -11.75
N GLY A 146 -7.75 10.72 -10.54
CA GLY A 146 -7.97 9.70 -9.51
C GLY A 146 -6.94 9.80 -8.39
N TRP A 147 -6.89 8.76 -7.56
CA TRP A 147 -6.00 8.63 -6.40
C TRP A 147 -5.23 7.32 -6.45
N GLN A 148 -4.00 7.31 -5.92
CA GLN A 148 -3.14 6.13 -5.83
C GLN A 148 -2.45 5.99 -4.48
#